data_47363b011c0f2f952b4b2fb4362940e6
#
_entry.id   47363b011c0f2f952b4b2fb4362940e6
#
_cell.length_a   1.000
_cell.length_b   1.000
_cell.length_c   1.000
_cell.angle_alpha   90.00
_cell.angle_beta   90.00
_cell.angle_gamma   90.00
#
_symmetry.space_group_name_H-M   'P 1'
#
loop_
_entity.id
_entity.type
_entity.pdbx_description
1 polymer ?
#
loop_
_entity_poly.entity_id
_entity_poly.type
_entity_poly.pdbx_seq_one_letter_code
_entity_poly.pdbx_strand_id
1 'polypeptide(L)' 'KTGELTLAPTRIRLLTPCLYMLPPSYRGLKDLDTRYRQRYLDLIVNSRTRQTFITRSKIINFLRRYLNDLDFIEVIYT' A
#
# COMPACT_ATOMS: atom_id res chain seq x y z
N LYS A 1 -3.62 30.80 -3.24
CA LYS A 1 -3.28 31.53 -4.45
C LYS A 1 -3.17 30.64 -5.67
N THR A 2 -2.76 29.39 -5.49
CA THR A 2 -2.58 28.44 -6.60
C THR A 2 -3.78 27.53 -6.81
N GLY A 3 -4.82 27.64 -6.00
CA GLY A 3 -5.96 26.74 -6.06
C GLY A 3 -5.69 25.36 -5.49
N GLU A 4 -4.53 25.13 -4.89
CA GLU A 4 -4.21 23.85 -4.27
C GLU A 4 -4.91 23.72 -2.91
N LEU A 5 -5.26 22.47 -2.60
CA LEU A 5 -5.82 22.14 -1.30
C LEU A 5 -4.72 22.26 -0.24
N THR A 6 -4.92 23.17 0.71
CA THR A 6 -3.90 23.45 1.73
C THR A 6 -4.51 23.32 3.12
N LEU A 7 -3.74 22.73 4.03
CA LEU A 7 -4.10 22.68 5.45
C LEU A 7 -3.32 23.72 6.21
N ALA A 8 -4.02 24.52 7.00
CA ALA A 8 -3.41 25.54 7.84
C ALA A 8 -3.59 25.17 9.30
N PRO A 9 -2.69 24.35 9.86
CA PRO A 9 -2.85 23.84 11.22
C PRO A 9 -2.60 24.93 12.27
N THR A 10 -3.32 24.83 13.38
CA THR A 10 -3.09 25.69 14.53
C THR A 10 -2.14 25.04 15.54
N ARG A 11 -1.94 23.74 15.45
CA ARG A 11 -1.05 23.00 16.34
C ARG A 11 -0.51 21.78 15.63
N ILE A 12 0.78 21.53 15.82
CA ILE A 12 1.45 20.34 15.33
C ILE A 12 2.13 19.67 16.51
N ARG A 13 1.90 18.36 16.70
CA ARG A 13 2.52 17.60 17.76
C ARG A 13 3.18 16.36 17.17
N LEU A 14 4.47 16.20 17.46
CA LEU A 14 5.19 14.98 17.09
C LEU A 14 4.85 13.90 18.09
N LEU A 15 4.16 12.85 17.65
CA LEU A 15 3.75 11.75 18.53
C LEU A 15 4.91 10.82 18.86
N THR A 16 5.73 10.53 17.85
CA THR A 16 6.91 9.68 18.06
C THR A 16 7.96 10.00 17.01
N PRO A 17 9.25 9.97 17.38
CA PRO A 17 10.30 10.14 16.38
C PRO A 17 10.46 8.88 15.53
N CYS A 18 11.04 9.03 14.36
CA CYS A 18 11.37 7.91 13.48
C CYS A 18 12.73 7.36 13.87
N LEU A 19 12.79 6.07 14.22
CA LEU A 19 14.04 5.44 14.63
C LEU A 19 14.93 5.10 13.43
N TYR A 20 14.35 4.72 12.32
CA TYR A 20 15.07 4.37 11.10
C TYR A 20 14.55 5.18 9.94
N MET A 21 15.47 5.75 9.17
CA MET A 21 15.11 6.56 8.01
C MET A 21 14.67 5.68 6.85
N LEU A 22 13.71 6.19 6.07
CA LEU A 22 13.31 5.51 4.84
C LEU A 22 14.36 5.73 3.75
N PRO A 23 14.52 4.77 2.82
CA PRO A 23 15.37 5.01 1.66
C PRO A 23 14.85 6.18 0.84
N PRO A 24 15.73 6.94 0.15
CA PRO A 24 15.26 8.04 -0.69
C PRO A 24 14.24 7.56 -1.73
N SER A 25 13.15 8.32 -1.88
CA SER A 25 12.05 7.92 -2.76
C SER A 25 12.48 7.81 -4.22
N TYR A 26 13.46 8.62 -4.65
CA TYR A 26 13.93 8.59 -6.03
C TYR A 26 14.76 7.32 -6.35
N ARG A 27 15.33 6.68 -5.33
CA ARG A 27 16.05 5.42 -5.51
C ARG A 27 15.15 4.21 -5.37
N GLY A 28 14.13 4.32 -4.52
CA GLY A 28 13.28 3.21 -4.16
C GLY A 28 14.05 2.12 -3.42
N LEU A 29 13.44 0.97 -3.29
CA LEU A 29 14.04 -0.19 -2.66
C LEU A 29 14.17 -1.28 -3.72
N LYS A 30 15.41 -1.64 -4.09
CA LYS A 30 15.67 -2.56 -5.22
C LYS A 30 16.07 -3.96 -4.81
N ASP A 31 16.61 -4.15 -3.61
CA ASP A 31 17.02 -5.46 -3.14
C ASP A 31 15.79 -6.35 -2.90
N LEU A 32 15.68 -7.43 -3.69
CA LEU A 32 14.55 -8.33 -3.62
C LEU A 32 14.39 -8.99 -2.25
N ASP A 33 15.51 -9.38 -1.63
CA ASP A 33 15.44 -10.01 -0.32
C ASP A 33 14.88 -9.07 0.73
N THR A 34 15.35 -7.83 0.74
CA THR A 34 14.82 -6.80 1.66
C THR A 34 13.35 -6.51 1.37
N ARG A 35 12.96 -6.44 0.08
CA ARG A 35 11.57 -6.19 -0.29
C ARG A 35 10.64 -7.28 0.21
N TYR A 36 11.09 -8.53 0.17
CA TYR A 36 10.26 -9.65 0.61
C TYR A 36 10.23 -9.81 2.12
N ARG A 37 11.35 -9.53 2.79
CA ARG A 37 11.43 -9.66 4.24
C ARG A 37 10.82 -8.47 4.97
N GLN A 38 10.95 -7.28 4.41
CA GLN A 38 10.39 -6.05 4.97
C GLN A 38 9.38 -5.47 4.00
N ARG A 39 8.29 -6.21 3.81
CA ARG A 39 7.26 -5.84 2.84
C ARG A 39 6.68 -4.44 3.10
N TYR A 40 6.58 -4.04 4.37
CA TYR A 40 6.06 -2.74 4.71
C TYR A 40 6.90 -1.60 4.14
N LEU A 41 8.23 -1.75 4.12
CA LEU A 41 9.10 -0.76 3.51
C LEU A 41 8.91 -0.71 2.00
N ASP A 42 8.82 -1.87 1.36
CA ASP A 42 8.58 -1.96 -0.07
C ASP A 42 7.26 -1.26 -0.44
N LEU A 43 6.22 -1.46 0.33
CA LEU A 43 4.93 -0.83 0.09
C LEU A 43 4.97 0.69 0.30
N ILE A 44 5.78 1.16 1.27
CA ILE A 44 5.89 2.59 1.53
C ILE A 44 6.63 3.31 0.41
N VAL A 45 7.77 2.76 -0.04
CA VAL A 45 8.67 3.50 -0.94
C VAL A 45 8.47 3.19 -2.42
N ASN A 46 7.93 2.04 -2.78
CA ASN A 46 7.77 1.61 -4.18
C ASN A 46 6.32 1.70 -4.61
N SER A 47 5.99 2.71 -5.43
CA SER A 47 4.63 2.87 -5.94
C SER A 47 4.20 1.72 -6.84
N ARG A 48 5.14 1.13 -7.60
CA ARG A 48 4.83 -0.01 -8.47
C ARG A 48 4.38 -1.21 -7.65
N THR A 49 5.01 -1.47 -6.51
CA THR A 49 4.61 -2.55 -5.61
C THR A 49 3.21 -2.30 -5.07
N ARG A 50 2.92 -1.07 -4.64
CA ARG A 50 1.57 -0.72 -4.18
C ARG A 50 0.53 -0.98 -5.26
N GLN A 51 0.82 -0.58 -6.51
CA GLN A 51 -0.09 -0.80 -7.62
C GLN A 51 -0.33 -2.27 -7.89
N THR A 52 0.71 -3.09 -7.75
CA THR A 52 0.58 -4.54 -7.89
C THR A 52 -0.40 -5.11 -6.88
N PHE A 53 -0.28 -4.73 -5.61
CA PHE A 53 -1.18 -5.23 -4.58
C PHE A 53 -2.59 -4.69 -4.72
N ILE A 54 -2.75 -3.43 -5.13
CA ILE A 54 -4.06 -2.86 -5.40
C ILE A 54 -4.74 -3.61 -6.54
N THR A 55 -4.02 -3.87 -7.63
CA THR A 55 -4.55 -4.60 -8.77
C THR A 55 -4.93 -6.02 -8.39
N ARG A 56 -4.09 -6.69 -7.61
CA ARG A 56 -4.37 -8.03 -7.10
C ARG A 56 -5.64 -8.07 -6.27
N SER A 57 -5.81 -7.08 -5.40
CA SER A 57 -7.01 -6.97 -4.57
C SER A 57 -8.26 -6.78 -5.43
N LYS A 58 -8.18 -5.94 -6.45
CA LYS A 58 -9.30 -5.71 -7.36
C LYS A 58 -9.68 -6.98 -8.14
N ILE A 59 -8.69 -7.73 -8.60
CA ILE A 59 -8.92 -8.98 -9.32
C ILE A 59 -9.65 -9.98 -8.42
N ILE A 60 -9.19 -10.15 -7.19
CA ILE A 60 -9.80 -11.09 -6.25
C ILE A 60 -11.24 -10.67 -5.93
N ASN A 61 -11.48 -9.38 -5.71
CA ASN A 61 -12.83 -8.88 -5.44
C ASN A 61 -13.76 -9.09 -6.62
N PHE A 62 -13.25 -8.88 -7.84
CA PHE A 62 -14.05 -9.12 -9.05
C PHE A 62 -14.45 -10.60 -9.15
N LEU A 63 -13.49 -11.51 -8.92
CA LEU A 63 -13.78 -12.94 -8.99
C LEU A 63 -14.79 -13.37 -7.94
N ARG A 64 -14.66 -12.86 -6.72
CA ARG A 64 -15.62 -13.16 -5.65
C ARG A 64 -17.01 -12.70 -6.01
N ARG A 65 -17.13 -11.47 -6.50
CA ARG A 65 -18.43 -10.91 -6.90
C ARG A 65 -19.05 -11.69 -8.03
N TYR A 66 -18.24 -12.02 -9.04
CA TYR A 66 -18.70 -12.77 -10.20
C TYR A 66 -19.25 -14.15 -9.80
N LEU A 67 -18.50 -14.87 -8.98
CA LEU A 67 -18.93 -16.20 -8.53
C LEU A 67 -20.10 -16.13 -7.56
N ASN A 68 -20.15 -15.13 -6.70
CA ASN A 68 -21.30 -14.93 -5.81
C ASN A 68 -22.57 -14.67 -6.60
N ASP A 69 -22.49 -13.92 -7.69
CA ASP A 69 -23.64 -13.64 -8.54
C ASP A 69 -24.14 -14.90 -9.26
N LEU A 70 -23.28 -15.90 -9.41
CA LEU A 70 -23.66 -17.21 -9.98
C LEU A 70 -24.01 -18.23 -8.90
N ASP A 71 -24.23 -17.79 -7.66
CA ASP A 71 -24.63 -18.62 -6.52
C ASP A 71 -23.56 -19.63 -6.08
N PHE A 72 -22.28 -19.38 -6.37
CA PHE A 72 -21.19 -20.15 -5.81
C PHE A 72 -20.93 -19.74 -4.37
N ILE A 73 -20.48 -20.68 -3.56
CA ILE A 73 -20.16 -20.44 -2.15
C ILE A 73 -18.65 -20.51 -1.99
N GLU A 74 -18.08 -19.46 -1.39
CA GLU A 74 -16.66 -19.41 -1.12
C GLU A 74 -16.31 -20.32 0.06
N VAL A 75 -15.29 -21.18 -0.12
CA VAL A 75 -14.79 -22.06 0.93
C VAL A 75 -13.29 -21.83 1.08
N ILE A 76 -12.84 -21.69 2.31
CA ILE A 76 -11.43 -21.49 2.62
C ILE A 76 -10.84 -22.80 3.11
N TYR A 77 -9.78 -23.26 2.43
CA TYR A 77 -9.04 -24.45 2.84
C TYR A 77 -7.78 -24.03 3.57
N THR A 78 -7.52 -24.66 4.69
CA THR A 78 -6.29 -24.45 5.47
C THR A 78 -5.38 -25.66 5.38
#